data_0a1e558fd8f7d93ebb11412fc4b9533f
#
_entry.id   0a1e558fd8f7d93ebb11412fc4b9533f
#
_cell.length_a   1.000
_cell.length_b   1.000
_cell.length_c   1.000
_cell.angle_alpha   90.00
_cell.angle_beta   90.00
_cell.angle_gamma   90.00
#
_symmetry.space_group_name_H-M   'P 1'
#
loop_
_entity.id
_entity.type
_entity.pdbx_description
1 polymer ?
#
loop_
_entity_poly.entity_id
_entity_poly.type
_entity_poly.pdbx_seq_one_letter_code
_entity_poly.pdbx_strand_id
1 'polypeptide(L)'
;MFTLGFSCATPLAAFGAIAVVAFSRRDALILCGAVWFVNQVVGYTILRYPWSVNSVSWGLVLGGVTIIGTLSSGWIYRHSKTPYLLRLVVTFITAFAVFEVALFAVALFALGGLQDFTVDIVIRIFAINGGAFVGLLVLHWLAVTVGLIPTSPETQPGTGRRVTAGPPAA
;
A
#
# COMPACT_ATOMS: atom_id res chain seq x y z
N MET A 1 9.92 23.62 -13.21
CA MET A 1 9.70 23.17 -11.83
C MET A 1 8.25 22.68 -11.55
N PHE A 2 7.37 22.64 -12.55
CA PHE A 2 5.98 22.16 -12.40
C PHE A 2 5.80 20.63 -12.42
N THR A 3 6.86 19.87 -12.68
CA THR A 3 6.78 18.44 -12.96
C THR A 3 6.84 17.54 -11.72
N LEU A 4 7.48 17.98 -10.63
CA LEU A 4 7.61 17.15 -9.42
C LEU A 4 6.28 17.01 -8.67
N GLY A 5 5.45 18.05 -8.61
CA GLY A 5 4.13 17.98 -7.96
C GLY A 5 3.12 17.04 -8.65
N PHE A 6 3.28 16.79 -9.97
CA PHE A 6 2.47 15.77 -10.67
C PHE A 6 3.05 14.37 -10.57
N SER A 7 4.36 14.24 -10.41
CA SER A 7 5.06 12.96 -10.35
C SER A 7 4.84 12.22 -9.02
N CYS A 8 4.67 12.97 -7.92
CA CYS A 8 4.32 12.41 -6.62
C CYS A 8 2.83 12.03 -6.48
N ALA A 9 2.01 12.30 -7.50
CA ALA A 9 0.58 12.01 -7.47
C ALA A 9 0.23 10.53 -7.68
N THR A 10 1.22 9.65 -7.92
CA THR A 10 0.96 8.20 -7.97
C THR A 10 0.57 7.72 -6.58
N PRO A 11 -0.60 7.08 -6.40
CA PRO A 11 -1.14 6.74 -5.09
C PRO A 11 -0.46 5.51 -4.47
N LEU A 12 0.88 5.57 -4.33
CA LEU A 12 1.71 4.45 -3.85
C LEU A 12 1.35 4.03 -2.41
N ALA A 13 0.98 4.99 -1.55
CA ALA A 13 0.52 4.68 -0.20
C ALA A 13 -0.82 3.92 -0.20
N ALA A 14 -1.73 4.25 -1.11
CA ALA A 14 -2.99 3.53 -1.29
C ALA A 14 -2.75 2.09 -1.78
N PHE A 15 -1.86 1.90 -2.76
CA PHE A 15 -1.48 0.55 -3.21
C PHE A 15 -0.84 -0.27 -2.09
N GLY A 16 0.04 0.33 -1.29
CA GLY A 16 0.63 -0.33 -0.12
C GLY A 16 -0.42 -0.76 0.90
N ALA A 17 -1.36 0.13 1.22
CA ALA A 17 -2.43 -0.16 2.17
C ALA A 17 -3.38 -1.27 1.69
N ILE A 18 -3.84 -1.22 0.42
CA ILE A 18 -4.75 -2.26 -0.10
C ILE A 18 -4.03 -3.59 -0.30
N ALA A 19 -2.76 -3.57 -0.69
CA ALA A 19 -1.98 -4.78 -0.89
C ALA A 19 -1.90 -5.64 0.38
N VAL A 20 -1.72 -5.03 1.55
CA VAL A 20 -1.66 -5.77 2.82
C VAL A 20 -3.02 -6.27 3.30
N VAL A 21 -4.11 -5.69 2.81
CA VAL A 21 -5.48 -6.14 3.09
C VAL A 21 -5.84 -7.35 2.22
N ALA A 22 -5.46 -7.31 0.93
CA ALA A 22 -5.89 -8.26 -0.08
C ALA A 22 -4.93 -9.46 -0.26
N PHE A 23 -3.65 -9.31 0.07
CA PHE A 23 -2.61 -10.27 -0.30
C PHE A 23 -1.74 -10.71 0.89
N SER A 24 -1.01 -11.82 0.68
CA SER A 24 0.07 -12.21 1.59
C SER A 24 1.16 -11.14 1.65
N ARG A 25 1.97 -11.14 2.72
CA ARG A 25 3.08 -10.18 2.86
C ARG A 25 4.02 -10.18 1.64
N ARG A 26 4.32 -11.36 1.11
CA ARG A 26 5.20 -11.50 -0.05
C ARG A 26 4.58 -10.89 -1.30
N ASP A 27 3.32 -11.24 -1.58
CA ASP A 27 2.62 -10.78 -2.78
C ASP A 27 2.35 -9.28 -2.72
N ALA A 28 2.05 -8.74 -1.53
CA ALA A 28 1.90 -7.30 -1.31
C ALA A 28 3.19 -6.54 -1.67
N LEU A 29 4.35 -7.04 -1.25
CA LEU A 29 5.65 -6.42 -1.57
C LEU A 29 5.97 -6.52 -3.06
N ILE A 30 5.69 -7.66 -3.70
CA ILE A 30 5.87 -7.85 -5.15
C ILE A 30 4.98 -6.88 -5.92
N LEU A 31 3.70 -6.77 -5.54
CA LEU A 31 2.75 -5.83 -6.17
C LEU A 31 3.22 -4.38 -6.02
N CYS A 32 3.59 -3.95 -4.83
CA CYS A 32 4.09 -2.59 -4.60
C CYS A 32 5.37 -2.31 -5.39
N GLY A 33 6.29 -3.26 -5.46
CA GLY A 33 7.50 -3.17 -6.28
C GLY A 33 7.19 -3.06 -7.77
N ALA A 34 6.22 -3.84 -8.26
CA ALA A 34 5.77 -3.78 -9.65
C ALA A 34 5.12 -2.44 -9.99
N VAL A 35 4.22 -1.94 -9.13
CA VAL A 35 3.57 -0.63 -9.30
C VAL A 35 4.61 0.50 -9.29
N TRP A 36 5.56 0.46 -8.35
CA TRP A 36 6.67 1.41 -8.33
C TRP A 36 7.50 1.34 -9.61
N PHE A 37 7.86 0.14 -10.07
CA PHE A 37 8.66 -0.04 -11.28
C PHE A 37 7.93 0.52 -12.52
N VAL A 38 6.65 0.20 -12.70
CA VAL A 38 5.82 0.76 -13.78
C VAL A 38 5.78 2.28 -13.69
N ASN A 39 5.64 2.86 -12.49
CA ASN A 39 5.69 4.29 -12.28
C ASN A 39 7.03 4.90 -12.74
N GLN A 40 8.18 4.25 -12.47
CA GLN A 40 9.47 4.70 -12.97
C GLN A 40 9.56 4.62 -14.49
N VAL A 41 9.13 3.51 -15.09
CA VAL A 41 9.10 3.36 -16.56
C VAL A 41 8.27 4.47 -17.20
N VAL A 42 7.06 4.69 -16.71
CA VAL A 42 6.18 5.78 -17.20
C VAL A 42 6.85 7.15 -17.01
N GLY A 43 7.45 7.40 -15.86
CA GLY A 43 8.14 8.64 -15.54
C GLY A 43 9.25 8.96 -16.55
N TYR A 44 10.14 8.01 -16.81
CA TYR A 44 11.29 8.24 -17.69
C TYR A 44 10.96 8.14 -19.18
N THR A 45 9.99 7.31 -19.59
CA THR A 45 9.66 7.12 -21.01
C THR A 45 8.60 8.09 -21.50
N ILE A 46 7.50 8.26 -20.76
CA ILE A 46 6.33 9.04 -21.18
C ILE A 46 6.42 10.48 -20.66
N LEU A 47 6.66 10.65 -19.35
CA LEU A 47 6.69 11.97 -18.71
C LEU A 47 8.04 12.69 -18.89
N ARG A 48 9.02 12.04 -19.52
CA ARG A 48 10.32 12.61 -19.86
C ARG A 48 11.08 13.19 -18.66
N TYR A 49 11.10 12.47 -17.53
CA TYR A 49 11.91 12.88 -16.38
C TYR A 49 13.37 13.02 -16.77
N PRO A 50 14.06 14.02 -16.23
CA PRO A 50 15.49 14.22 -16.54
C PRO A 50 16.30 13.03 -16.00
N TRP A 51 17.21 12.52 -16.83
CA TRP A 51 18.18 11.51 -16.42
C TRP A 51 19.32 12.15 -15.60
N SER A 52 18.99 12.59 -14.39
CA SER A 52 19.93 13.17 -13.43
C SER A 52 20.06 12.28 -12.20
N VAL A 53 21.19 12.36 -11.52
CA VAL A 53 21.41 11.62 -10.26
C VAL A 53 20.31 11.93 -9.25
N ASN A 54 19.91 13.19 -9.15
CA ASN A 54 18.82 13.60 -8.24
C ASN A 54 17.48 12.95 -8.58
N SER A 55 17.10 12.93 -9.88
CA SER A 55 15.85 12.31 -10.31
C SER A 55 15.82 10.81 -10.06
N VAL A 56 16.93 10.11 -10.35
CA VAL A 56 17.05 8.67 -10.10
C VAL A 56 17.03 8.37 -8.59
N SER A 57 17.71 9.19 -7.79
CA SER A 57 17.71 9.05 -6.33
C SER A 57 16.31 9.20 -5.75
N TRP A 58 15.54 10.20 -6.18
CA TRP A 58 14.13 10.35 -5.79
C TRP A 58 13.27 9.16 -6.23
N GLY A 59 13.52 8.62 -7.41
CA GLY A 59 12.85 7.40 -7.88
C GLY A 59 13.09 6.19 -6.97
N LEU A 60 14.34 5.98 -6.55
CA LEU A 60 14.70 4.91 -5.60
C LEU A 60 14.13 5.13 -4.20
N VAL A 61 14.15 6.38 -3.72
CA VAL A 61 13.54 6.77 -2.44
C VAL A 61 12.05 6.44 -2.44
N LEU A 62 11.31 6.80 -3.51
CA LEU A 62 9.89 6.47 -3.64
C LEU A 62 9.65 4.96 -3.51
N GLY A 63 10.49 4.13 -4.12
CA GLY A 63 10.41 2.66 -3.97
C GLY A 63 10.65 2.20 -2.54
N GLY A 64 11.74 2.66 -1.94
CA GLY A 64 12.08 2.32 -0.55
C GLY A 64 10.99 2.73 0.45
N VAL A 65 10.49 3.95 0.32
CA VAL A 65 9.41 4.49 1.19
C VAL A 65 8.11 3.72 0.98
N THR A 66 7.77 3.34 -0.26
CA THR A 66 6.60 2.50 -0.54
C THR A 66 6.71 1.14 0.17
N ILE A 67 7.87 0.50 0.14
CA ILE A 67 8.11 -0.76 0.84
C ILE A 67 7.98 -0.59 2.35
N ILE A 68 8.59 0.44 2.93
CA ILE A 68 8.53 0.74 4.37
C ILE A 68 7.07 1.00 4.80
N GLY A 69 6.34 1.83 4.04
CA GLY A 69 4.92 2.11 4.29
C GLY A 69 4.05 0.86 4.24
N THR A 70 4.28 -0.02 3.24
CA THR A 70 3.58 -1.31 3.10
C THR A 70 3.88 -2.24 4.27
N LEU A 71 5.12 -2.33 4.72
CA LEU A 71 5.50 -3.17 5.87
C LEU A 71 4.89 -2.66 7.17
N SER A 72 4.97 -1.34 7.41
CA SER A 72 4.44 -0.69 8.61
C SER A 72 2.91 -0.85 8.70
N SER A 73 2.20 -0.54 7.61
CA SER A 73 0.75 -0.69 7.54
C SER A 73 0.32 -2.15 7.67
N GLY A 74 1.07 -3.08 7.08
CA GLY A 74 0.83 -4.51 7.21
C GLY A 74 1.06 -5.05 8.62
N TRP A 75 2.00 -4.49 9.36
CA TRP A 75 2.19 -4.81 10.77
C TRP A 75 0.98 -4.34 11.59
N ILE A 76 0.56 -3.09 11.43
CA ILE A 76 -0.63 -2.53 12.08
C ILE A 76 -1.88 -3.35 11.74
N TYR A 77 -2.12 -3.65 10.47
CA TYR A 77 -3.28 -4.41 10.03
C TYR A 77 -3.40 -5.77 10.72
N ARG A 78 -2.28 -6.48 10.90
CA ARG A 78 -2.25 -7.82 11.52
C ARG A 78 -2.34 -7.81 13.04
N HIS A 79 -1.84 -6.76 13.69
CA HIS A 79 -1.82 -6.69 15.16
C HIS A 79 -2.98 -5.88 15.75
N SER A 80 -3.71 -5.14 14.94
CA SER A 80 -4.86 -4.36 15.39
C SER A 80 -6.06 -5.26 15.68
N LYS A 81 -6.61 -5.11 16.88
CA LYS A 81 -7.86 -5.78 17.34
C LYS A 81 -9.11 -4.90 17.11
N THR A 82 -8.98 -3.81 16.37
CA THR A 82 -10.08 -2.89 16.11
C THR A 82 -11.10 -3.46 15.13
N PRO A 83 -12.35 -2.95 15.11
CA PRO A 83 -13.34 -3.30 14.11
C PRO A 83 -12.81 -3.15 12.68
N TYR A 84 -13.30 -3.97 11.77
CA TYR A 84 -12.79 -4.08 10.40
C TYR A 84 -12.63 -2.73 9.70
N LEU A 85 -13.67 -1.88 9.70
CA LEU A 85 -13.63 -0.56 9.05
C LEU A 85 -12.55 0.34 9.66
N LEU A 86 -12.48 0.40 10.99
CA LEU A 86 -11.45 1.21 11.67
C LEU A 86 -10.06 0.67 11.36
N ARG A 87 -9.87 -0.64 11.29
CA ARG A 87 -8.62 -1.27 10.91
C ARG A 87 -8.17 -0.87 9.49
N LEU A 88 -9.11 -0.82 8.52
CA LEU A 88 -8.81 -0.33 7.17
C LEU A 88 -8.35 1.12 7.18
N VAL A 89 -9.08 1.99 7.88
CA VAL A 89 -8.72 3.42 7.99
C VAL A 89 -7.34 3.59 8.64
N VAL A 90 -7.09 2.93 9.76
CA VAL A 90 -5.80 3.00 10.45
C VAL A 90 -4.66 2.48 9.57
N THR A 91 -4.89 1.41 8.81
CA THR A 91 -3.91 0.86 7.86
C THR A 91 -3.56 1.87 6.78
N PHE A 92 -4.55 2.52 6.18
CA PHE A 92 -4.33 3.56 5.17
C PHE A 92 -3.60 4.78 5.75
N ILE A 93 -4.06 5.29 6.89
CA ILE A 93 -3.43 6.44 7.55
C ILE A 93 -1.97 6.13 7.92
N THR A 94 -1.69 4.92 8.42
CA THR A 94 -0.30 4.49 8.71
C THR A 94 0.56 4.46 7.45
N ALA A 95 0.05 3.85 6.35
CA ALA A 95 0.78 3.81 5.09
C ALA A 95 1.10 5.21 4.57
N PHE A 96 0.11 6.10 4.58
CA PHE A 96 0.25 7.48 4.13
C PHE A 96 1.18 8.29 5.03
N ALA A 97 1.01 8.24 6.35
CA ALA A 97 1.84 8.98 7.28
C ALA A 97 3.32 8.55 7.21
N VAL A 98 3.59 7.26 7.15
CA VAL A 98 4.96 6.75 6.99
C VAL A 98 5.55 7.19 5.65
N PHE A 99 4.75 7.15 4.57
CA PHE A 99 5.17 7.60 3.26
C PHE A 99 5.57 9.09 3.26
N GLU A 100 4.70 9.98 3.75
CA GLU A 100 4.94 11.43 3.78
C GLU A 100 6.10 11.79 4.71
N VAL A 101 6.13 11.23 5.92
CA VAL A 101 7.20 11.52 6.91
C VAL A 101 8.56 11.06 6.39
N ALA A 102 8.63 9.89 5.74
CA ALA A 102 9.89 9.39 5.19
C ALA A 102 10.36 10.24 4.00
N LEU A 103 9.45 10.66 3.10
CA LEU A 103 9.79 11.57 2.01
C LEU A 103 10.25 12.93 2.53
N PHE A 104 9.54 13.49 3.51
CA PHE A 104 9.92 14.75 4.15
C PHE A 104 11.31 14.66 4.80
N ALA A 105 11.60 13.57 5.50
CA ALA A 105 12.91 13.35 6.10
C ALA A 105 14.02 13.28 5.05
N VAL A 106 13.80 12.60 3.92
CA VAL A 106 14.78 12.55 2.82
C VAL A 106 14.96 13.91 2.17
N ALA A 107 13.87 14.68 1.98
CA ALA A 107 13.95 16.05 1.48
C ALA A 107 14.76 16.96 2.41
N LEU A 108 14.56 16.81 3.72
CA LEU A 108 15.24 17.63 4.73
C LEU A 108 16.74 17.32 4.84
N PHE A 109 17.11 16.04 4.83
CA PHE A 109 18.46 15.62 5.19
C PHE A 109 19.36 15.23 4.02
N ALA A 110 18.82 14.92 2.84
CA ALA A 110 19.58 14.31 1.77
C ALA A 110 19.45 14.98 0.39
N LEU A 111 18.26 15.14 -0.13
CA LEU A 111 18.04 15.50 -1.55
C LEU A 111 17.50 16.92 -1.76
N GLY A 112 17.06 17.60 -0.70
CA GLY A 112 16.38 18.90 -0.81
C GLY A 112 14.94 18.76 -1.35
N GLY A 113 14.28 19.90 -1.65
CA GLY A 113 12.92 19.88 -2.17
C GLY A 113 11.85 20.19 -1.13
N LEU A 114 12.21 20.78 0.01
CA LEU A 114 11.26 21.14 1.08
C LEU A 114 10.11 22.05 0.60
N GLN A 115 10.33 22.85 -0.44
CA GLN A 115 9.32 23.71 -1.04
C GLN A 115 8.13 22.92 -1.62
N ASP A 116 8.30 21.64 -1.89
CA ASP A 116 7.24 20.76 -2.41
C ASP A 116 6.35 20.16 -1.29
N PHE A 117 6.68 20.40 -0.01
CA PHE A 117 5.92 19.92 1.16
C PHE A 117 5.05 21.06 1.76
N THR A 118 4.29 21.75 0.91
CA THR A 118 3.27 22.69 1.40
C THR A 118 2.01 21.96 1.81
N VAL A 119 1.25 22.57 2.74
CA VAL A 119 -0.01 21.98 3.25
C VAL A 119 -0.96 21.64 2.10
N ASP A 120 -1.08 22.52 1.10
CA ASP A 120 -1.95 22.30 -0.06
C ASP A 120 -1.55 21.09 -0.88
N ILE A 121 -0.23 20.88 -1.08
CA ILE A 121 0.30 19.72 -1.81
C ILE A 121 0.04 18.43 -1.03
N VAL A 122 0.32 18.42 0.27
CA VAL A 122 0.10 17.25 1.13
C VAL A 122 -1.39 16.88 1.19
N ILE A 123 -2.29 17.86 1.34
CA ILE A 123 -3.75 17.61 1.31
C ILE A 123 -4.18 17.03 -0.03
N ARG A 124 -3.67 17.57 -1.14
CA ARG A 124 -3.97 17.06 -2.48
C ARG A 124 -3.49 15.61 -2.66
N ILE A 125 -2.27 15.30 -2.24
CA ILE A 125 -1.72 13.94 -2.30
C ILE A 125 -2.54 13.01 -1.41
N PHE A 126 -2.94 13.45 -0.21
CA PHE A 126 -3.83 12.70 0.67
C PHE A 126 -5.17 12.40 0.01
N ALA A 127 -5.80 13.39 -0.62
CA ALA A 127 -7.08 13.21 -1.30
C ALA A 127 -6.98 12.22 -2.48
N ILE A 128 -5.90 12.29 -3.28
CA ILE A 128 -5.65 11.36 -4.38
C ILE A 128 -5.43 9.92 -3.85
N ASN A 129 -4.60 9.77 -2.82
CA ASN A 129 -4.36 8.46 -2.19
C ASN A 129 -5.63 7.92 -1.53
N GLY A 130 -6.40 8.76 -0.83
CA GLY A 130 -7.67 8.39 -0.20
C GLY A 130 -8.71 7.92 -1.21
N GLY A 131 -8.88 8.68 -2.30
CA GLY A 131 -9.77 8.31 -3.39
C GLY A 131 -9.36 7.00 -4.07
N ALA A 132 -8.06 6.82 -4.34
CA ALA A 132 -7.51 5.58 -4.88
C ALA A 132 -7.71 4.40 -3.92
N PHE A 133 -7.49 4.59 -2.62
CA PHE A 133 -7.70 3.54 -1.62
C PHE A 133 -9.17 3.08 -1.57
N VAL A 134 -10.11 4.02 -1.54
CA VAL A 134 -11.56 3.70 -1.58
C VAL A 134 -11.92 2.99 -2.88
N GLY A 135 -11.46 3.48 -4.03
CA GLY A 135 -11.69 2.84 -5.33
C GLY A 135 -11.16 1.41 -5.40
N LEU A 136 -9.94 1.19 -4.90
CA LEU A 136 -9.33 -0.14 -4.85
C LEU A 136 -10.04 -1.08 -3.85
N LEU A 137 -10.55 -0.57 -2.73
CA LEU A 137 -11.39 -1.35 -1.81
C LEU A 137 -12.69 -1.79 -2.47
N VAL A 138 -13.36 -0.90 -3.20
CA VAL A 138 -14.57 -1.23 -3.95
C VAL A 138 -14.27 -2.29 -5.00
N LEU A 139 -13.21 -2.16 -5.76
CA LEU A 139 -12.77 -3.16 -6.74
C LEU A 139 -12.46 -4.50 -6.10
N HIS A 140 -11.75 -4.49 -4.96
CA HIS A 140 -11.47 -5.71 -4.21
C HIS A 140 -12.76 -6.38 -3.74
N TRP A 141 -13.70 -5.62 -3.17
CA TRP A 141 -15.00 -6.13 -2.74
C TRP A 141 -15.81 -6.72 -3.91
N LEU A 142 -15.83 -6.02 -5.05
CA LEU A 142 -16.50 -6.53 -6.26
C LEU A 142 -15.83 -7.82 -6.76
N ALA A 143 -14.49 -7.92 -6.77
CA ALA A 143 -13.78 -9.11 -7.19
C ALA A 143 -14.08 -10.32 -6.29
N VAL A 144 -14.24 -10.10 -5.00
CA VAL A 144 -14.67 -11.14 -4.03
C VAL A 144 -16.11 -11.56 -4.29
N THR A 145 -17.03 -10.61 -4.49
CA THR A 145 -18.47 -10.91 -4.70
C THR A 145 -18.75 -11.63 -6.01
N VAL A 146 -17.96 -11.35 -7.06
CA VAL A 146 -18.06 -12.05 -8.36
C VAL A 146 -17.31 -13.39 -8.36
N GLY A 147 -16.64 -13.75 -7.26
CA GLY A 147 -15.91 -15.02 -7.12
C GLY A 147 -14.58 -15.09 -7.87
N LEU A 148 -14.02 -13.94 -8.29
CA LEU A 148 -12.69 -13.88 -8.91
C LEU A 148 -11.56 -14.10 -7.90
N ILE A 149 -11.80 -13.82 -6.63
CA ILE A 149 -10.86 -14.03 -5.53
C ILE A 149 -11.51 -14.98 -4.54
N PRO A 150 -10.90 -16.15 -4.24
CA PRO A 150 -11.43 -17.05 -3.24
C PRO A 150 -11.41 -16.37 -1.87
N THR A 151 -12.54 -16.39 -1.18
CA THR A 151 -12.59 -16.03 0.25
C THR A 151 -11.71 -17.01 1.01
N SER A 152 -10.69 -16.51 1.71
CA SER A 152 -9.82 -17.34 2.54
C SER A 152 -10.67 -18.20 3.49
N PRO A 153 -10.39 -19.52 3.63
CA PRO A 153 -11.21 -20.44 4.39
C PRO A 153 -11.10 -20.29 5.92
N GLU A 154 -10.87 -19.10 6.43
CA GLU A 154 -10.63 -18.85 7.85
C GLU A 154 -11.91 -18.56 8.66
N THR A 155 -13.09 -18.91 8.15
CA THR A 155 -14.34 -18.78 8.94
C THR A 155 -15.32 -19.92 8.66
N GLN A 156 -14.86 -21.17 8.69
CA GLN A 156 -15.78 -22.24 9.01
C GLN A 156 -15.74 -22.46 10.53
N PRO A 157 -16.81 -22.10 11.26
CA PRO A 157 -16.97 -22.56 12.64
C PRO A 157 -16.98 -24.08 12.59
N GLY A 158 -16.04 -24.69 13.32
CA GLY A 158 -15.75 -26.11 13.28
C GLY A 158 -16.98 -26.99 13.23
N THR A 159 -17.22 -27.62 12.10
CA THR A 159 -17.92 -28.89 12.07
C THR A 159 -16.99 -29.92 12.72
N GLY A 160 -17.12 -30.00 14.03
CA GLY A 160 -16.47 -31.03 14.83
C GLY A 160 -16.85 -32.41 14.29
N ARG A 161 -15.98 -32.96 13.46
CA ARG A 161 -16.02 -34.38 13.13
C ARG A 161 -15.63 -35.14 14.39
N ARG A 162 -16.66 -35.51 15.20
CA ARG A 162 -16.48 -36.53 16.20
C ARG A 162 -15.97 -37.78 15.50
N VAL A 163 -14.70 -38.05 15.67
CA VAL A 163 -14.15 -39.35 15.42
C VAL A 163 -14.74 -40.26 16.53
N THR A 164 -15.79 -40.99 16.20
CA THR A 164 -16.28 -42.06 17.04
C THR A 164 -15.19 -43.11 17.07
N ALA A 165 -14.51 -43.21 18.22
CA ALA A 165 -13.64 -44.35 18.52
C ALA A 165 -14.50 -45.62 18.50
N GLY A 166 -14.18 -46.54 17.59
CA GLY A 166 -14.78 -47.86 17.56
C GLY A 166 -14.45 -48.63 18.84
N PRO A 167 -15.32 -49.58 19.25
CA PRO A 167 -15.11 -50.37 20.46
C PRO A 167 -13.87 -51.29 20.30
N PRO A 168 -13.15 -51.59 21.41
CA PRO A 168 -12.04 -52.52 21.38
C PRO A 168 -12.52 -53.94 21.06
N ALA A 169 -11.84 -54.61 20.15
CA ALA A 169 -12.05 -56.01 19.81
C ALA A 169 -11.65 -56.86 21.05
N ALA A 170 -12.52 -57.77 21.45
CA ALA A 170 -12.30 -58.79 22.45
C ALA A 170 -11.42 -59.92 21.91
#